data_7c8e0d6ddede5f4f6c038ad5b31ae8cd
#
_entry.id   7c8e0d6ddede5f4f6c038ad5b31ae8cd
#
_cell.length_a   1.000
_cell.length_b   1.000
_cell.length_c   1.000
_cell.angle_alpha   90.00
_cell.angle_beta   90.00
_cell.angle_gamma   90.00
#
_symmetry.space_group_name_H-M   'P 1'
#
loop_
_entity.id
_entity.type
_entity.pdbx_description
1 polymer ?
#
loop_
_entity_poly.entity_id
_entity_poly.type
_entity_poly.pdbx_seq_one_letter_code
_entity_poly.pdbx_strand_id
1 'polypeptide(L)'
;MARLTSTLFVSLLLASCSMLDRDNRRLVSALDESVTPSSEAARMALLPLAVPVGTAALALDAVVLHPAVVVPDAWGDTVEVLWTSDEESSLRKALFTPLAAAATPAVFAGAWLFRSTWPVRRRTDSSTEVVR
;
A
#
# COMPACT_ATOMS: atom_id res chain seq x y z
N MET A 1 4.51 28.50 -6.59
CA MET A 1 3.56 27.89 -5.62
C MET A 1 2.45 27.08 -6.30
N ALA A 2 1.82 27.51 -7.39
CA ALA A 2 0.74 26.79 -8.06
C ALA A 2 1.07 25.36 -8.53
N ARG A 3 2.32 25.07 -8.92
CA ARG A 3 2.75 23.74 -9.37
C ARG A 3 2.85 22.73 -8.22
N LEU A 4 3.25 23.16 -7.02
CA LEU A 4 3.33 22.31 -5.83
C LEU A 4 1.93 21.89 -5.34
N THR A 5 0.97 22.83 -5.37
CA THR A 5 -0.42 22.52 -4.99
C THR A 5 -1.09 21.57 -5.96
N SER A 6 -0.81 21.71 -7.28
CA SER A 6 -1.34 20.79 -8.28
C SER A 6 -0.79 19.37 -8.13
N THR A 7 0.51 19.23 -7.84
CA THR A 7 1.13 17.91 -7.66
C THR A 7 0.61 17.23 -6.38
N LEU A 8 0.46 17.98 -5.29
CA LEU A 8 -0.14 17.48 -4.05
C LEU A 8 -1.59 17.04 -4.26
N PHE A 9 -2.37 17.79 -5.03
CA PHE A 9 -3.77 17.45 -5.29
C PHE A 9 -3.90 16.18 -6.15
N VAL A 10 -3.06 16.03 -7.17
CA VAL A 10 -3.01 14.82 -8.00
C VAL A 10 -2.56 13.60 -7.17
N SER A 11 -1.56 13.75 -6.31
CA SER A 11 -1.12 12.67 -5.41
C SER A 11 -2.22 12.26 -4.41
N LEU A 12 -2.98 13.22 -3.91
CA LEU A 12 -4.10 12.97 -3.00
C LEU A 12 -5.25 12.22 -3.69
N LEU A 13 -5.53 12.58 -4.96
CA LEU A 13 -6.55 11.90 -5.77
C LEU A 13 -6.13 10.46 -6.12
N LEU A 14 -4.85 10.23 -6.42
CA LEU A 14 -4.33 8.89 -6.71
C LEU A 14 -4.33 8.00 -5.44
N ALA A 15 -4.00 8.56 -4.28
CA ALA A 15 -4.08 7.85 -3.01
C ALA A 15 -5.53 7.46 -2.64
N SER A 16 -6.53 8.23 -3.08
CA SER A 16 -7.93 7.92 -2.81
C SER A 16 -8.43 6.67 -3.53
N CYS A 17 -7.85 6.30 -4.68
CA CYS A 17 -8.25 5.10 -5.41
C CYS A 17 -7.87 3.81 -4.69
N SER A 18 -6.73 3.76 -4.00
CA SER A 18 -6.32 2.59 -3.22
C SER A 18 -7.15 2.40 -1.96
N MET A 19 -7.75 3.48 -1.43
CA MET A 19 -8.60 3.45 -0.23
C MET A 19 -10.04 3.00 -0.51
N LEU A 20 -10.43 2.80 -1.76
CA LEU A 20 -11.72 2.20 -2.12
C LEU A 20 -11.77 0.71 -1.76
N ASP A 21 -10.64 0.05 -1.69
CA ASP A 21 -10.54 -1.33 -1.27
C ASP A 21 -10.64 -1.46 0.26
N ARG A 22 -11.52 -2.35 0.74
CA ARG A 22 -11.77 -2.57 2.17
C ARG A 22 -10.54 -3.10 2.90
N ASP A 23 -9.70 -3.88 2.22
CA ASP A 23 -8.49 -4.46 2.79
C ASP A 23 -7.40 -3.42 3.09
N ASN A 24 -7.47 -2.27 2.43
CA ASN A 24 -6.55 -1.15 2.65
C ASN A 24 -6.98 -0.22 3.78
N ARG A 25 -8.22 -0.37 4.30
CA ARG A 25 -8.80 0.47 5.37
C ARG A 25 -8.89 -0.29 6.69
N ARG A 26 -7.79 -0.81 7.17
CA ARG A 26 -7.74 -1.69 8.36
C ARG A 26 -8.21 -1.00 9.63
N LEU A 27 -7.78 0.24 9.87
CA LEU A 27 -8.16 0.98 11.07
C LEU A 27 -9.63 1.40 11.03
N VAL A 28 -10.11 1.87 9.88
CA VAL A 28 -11.52 2.22 9.68
C VAL A 28 -12.39 0.99 9.82
N SER A 29 -11.99 -0.16 9.27
CA SER A 29 -12.74 -1.41 9.39
C SER A 29 -12.79 -1.92 10.82
N ALA A 30 -11.69 -1.83 11.56
CA ALA A 30 -11.64 -2.21 12.97
C ALA A 30 -12.51 -1.29 13.86
N LEU A 31 -12.53 0.02 13.56
CA LEU A 31 -13.40 0.97 14.24
C LEU A 31 -14.89 0.69 13.96
N ASP A 32 -15.22 0.44 12.69
CA ASP A 32 -16.59 0.12 12.27
C ASP A 32 -17.09 -1.15 12.98
N GLU A 33 -16.28 -2.19 13.05
CA GLU A 33 -16.62 -3.45 13.69
C GLU A 33 -16.75 -3.33 15.22
N SER A 34 -15.92 -2.47 15.85
CA SER A 34 -15.89 -2.33 17.32
C SER A 34 -16.89 -1.33 17.88
N VAL A 35 -17.31 -0.31 17.12
CA VAL A 35 -18.07 0.84 17.63
C VAL A 35 -19.46 0.98 16.99
N THR A 36 -19.78 0.23 15.93
CA THR A 36 -21.07 0.38 15.24
C THR A 36 -22.24 -0.10 16.11
N PRO A 37 -23.15 0.82 16.55
CA PRO A 37 -24.28 0.43 17.37
C PRO A 37 -25.32 -0.34 16.57
N SER A 38 -26.05 -1.23 17.24
CA SER A 38 -27.13 -2.03 16.65
C SER A 38 -28.39 -1.22 16.31
N SER A 39 -28.60 -0.05 16.95
CA SER A 39 -29.77 0.78 16.71
C SER A 39 -29.48 1.98 15.82
N GLU A 40 -30.41 2.27 14.91
CA GLU A 40 -30.30 3.38 13.95
C GLU A 40 -30.30 4.76 14.64
N ALA A 41 -31.07 4.93 15.69
CA ALA A 41 -31.08 6.15 16.48
C ALA A 41 -29.72 6.43 17.14
N ALA A 42 -29.04 5.40 17.67
CA ALA A 42 -27.71 5.55 18.24
C ALA A 42 -26.66 5.85 17.17
N ARG A 43 -26.78 5.28 15.95
CA ARG A 43 -25.92 5.63 14.81
C ARG A 43 -26.03 7.10 14.44
N MET A 44 -27.26 7.62 14.33
CA MET A 44 -27.46 9.04 14.04
C MET A 44 -26.89 9.96 15.13
N ALA A 45 -27.07 9.61 16.39
CA ALA A 45 -26.53 10.37 17.52
C ALA A 45 -24.99 10.39 17.54
N LEU A 46 -24.33 9.33 17.04
CA LEU A 46 -22.88 9.23 17.00
C LEU A 46 -22.24 9.85 15.75
N LEU A 47 -23.02 10.19 14.70
CA LEU A 47 -22.49 10.77 13.46
C LEU A 47 -21.56 11.97 13.65
N PRO A 48 -21.88 12.96 14.51
CA PRO A 48 -21.01 14.12 14.72
C PRO A 48 -19.61 13.75 15.23
N LEU A 49 -19.49 12.64 15.95
CA LEU A 49 -18.23 12.13 16.46
C LEU A 49 -17.59 11.12 15.48
N ALA A 50 -18.39 10.28 14.88
CA ALA A 50 -17.92 9.23 13.95
C ALA A 50 -17.28 9.82 12.70
N VAL A 51 -17.79 10.93 12.16
CA VAL A 51 -17.24 11.56 10.95
C VAL A 51 -15.81 12.06 11.16
N PRO A 52 -15.48 12.88 12.17
CA PRO A 52 -14.10 13.32 12.35
C PRO A 52 -13.15 12.18 12.76
N VAL A 53 -13.59 11.23 13.57
CA VAL A 53 -12.80 10.07 13.97
C VAL A 53 -12.54 9.15 12.78
N GLY A 54 -13.56 8.84 11.98
CA GLY A 54 -13.43 8.04 10.77
C GLY A 54 -12.52 8.69 9.72
N THR A 55 -12.61 10.02 9.57
CA THR A 55 -11.73 10.78 8.67
C THR A 55 -10.27 10.72 9.13
N ALA A 56 -10.02 10.88 10.42
CA ALA A 56 -8.67 10.76 10.99
C ALA A 56 -8.12 9.34 10.84
N ALA A 57 -8.93 8.32 11.08
CA ALA A 57 -8.55 6.92 10.89
C ALA A 57 -8.23 6.62 9.43
N LEU A 58 -9.05 7.11 8.50
CA LEU A 58 -8.79 6.96 7.06
C LEU A 58 -7.50 7.64 6.61
N ALA A 59 -7.21 8.83 7.16
CA ALA A 59 -5.95 9.54 6.88
C ALA A 59 -4.73 8.76 7.41
N LEU A 60 -4.82 8.16 8.60
CA LEU A 60 -3.77 7.32 9.16
C LEU A 60 -3.59 6.03 8.35
N ASP A 61 -4.67 5.38 7.93
CA ASP A 61 -4.61 4.23 7.04
C ASP A 61 -3.89 4.57 5.74
N ALA A 62 -4.24 5.68 5.10
CA ALA A 62 -3.68 6.09 3.81
C ALA A 62 -2.21 6.50 3.89
N VAL A 63 -1.81 7.24 4.93
CA VAL A 63 -0.49 7.88 5.01
C VAL A 63 0.54 7.00 5.73
N VAL A 64 0.11 6.18 6.67
CA VAL A 64 1.00 5.40 7.53
C VAL A 64 0.84 3.91 7.32
N LEU A 65 -0.36 3.38 7.52
CA LEU A 65 -0.56 1.93 7.54
C LEU A 65 -0.41 1.30 6.16
N HIS A 66 -1.03 1.88 5.14
CA HIS A 66 -0.95 1.34 3.78
C HIS A 66 0.48 1.34 3.23
N PRO A 67 1.26 2.44 3.26
CA PRO A 67 2.65 2.42 2.83
C PRO A 67 3.53 1.45 3.63
N ALA A 68 3.29 1.30 4.94
CA ALA A 68 4.05 0.37 5.78
C ALA A 68 3.76 -1.10 5.43
N VAL A 69 2.51 -1.43 5.17
CA VAL A 69 2.09 -2.81 4.87
C VAL A 69 2.57 -3.30 3.50
N VAL A 70 2.79 -2.40 2.52
CA VAL A 70 3.26 -2.79 1.18
C VAL A 70 4.80 -2.92 1.08
N VAL A 71 5.55 -2.57 2.13
CA VAL A 71 7.02 -2.70 2.17
C VAL A 71 7.52 -4.12 1.83
N PRO A 72 7.00 -5.20 2.43
CA PRO A 72 7.46 -6.56 2.13
C PRO A 72 7.22 -6.95 0.66
N ASP A 73 6.09 -6.54 0.08
CA ASP A 73 5.76 -6.83 -1.30
C ASP A 73 6.66 -6.05 -2.27
N ALA A 74 6.93 -4.76 -1.97
CA ALA A 74 7.87 -3.94 -2.75
C ALA A 74 9.30 -4.48 -2.69
N TRP A 75 9.71 -5.03 -1.54
CA TRP A 75 10.98 -5.71 -1.41
C TRP A 75 11.03 -6.98 -2.25
N GLY A 76 9.97 -7.79 -2.23
CA GLY A 76 9.84 -8.98 -3.08
C GLY A 76 9.99 -8.67 -4.57
N ASP A 77 9.32 -7.61 -5.05
CA ASP A 77 9.45 -7.16 -6.46
C ASP A 77 10.88 -6.72 -6.79
N THR A 78 11.53 -6.03 -5.86
CA THR A 78 12.90 -5.56 -6.03
C THR A 78 13.87 -6.73 -6.16
N VAL A 79 13.71 -7.73 -5.31
CA VAL A 79 14.52 -8.96 -5.36
C VAL A 79 14.27 -9.72 -6.66
N GLU A 80 13.01 -9.86 -7.07
CA GLU A 80 12.66 -10.55 -8.31
C GLU A 80 13.27 -9.88 -9.54
N VAL A 81 13.17 -8.55 -9.63
CA VAL A 81 13.68 -7.79 -10.79
C VAL A 81 15.19 -7.78 -10.86
N LEU A 82 15.89 -7.66 -9.73
CA LEU A 82 17.34 -7.44 -9.72
C LEU A 82 18.17 -8.69 -9.39
N TRP A 83 17.59 -9.66 -8.66
CA TRP A 83 18.36 -10.75 -8.08
C TRP A 83 17.91 -12.14 -8.51
N THR A 84 16.72 -12.27 -9.16
CA THR A 84 16.18 -13.56 -9.59
C THR A 84 16.37 -13.75 -11.09
N SER A 85 17.59 -14.05 -11.51
CA SER A 85 17.90 -14.45 -12.88
C SER A 85 18.37 -15.91 -12.90
N ASP A 86 17.52 -16.81 -13.39
CA ASP A 86 17.71 -18.25 -13.31
C ASP A 86 18.78 -18.83 -14.28
N GLU A 87 19.22 -18.08 -15.30
CA GLU A 87 20.05 -18.62 -16.38
C GLU A 87 21.41 -17.94 -16.57
N GLU A 88 21.97 -17.27 -15.57
CA GLU A 88 23.18 -16.48 -15.78
C GLU A 88 24.46 -17.20 -15.39
N SER A 89 25.47 -17.12 -16.29
CA SER A 89 26.84 -17.58 -15.98
C SER A 89 27.41 -16.84 -14.77
N SER A 90 28.23 -17.52 -13.98
CA SER A 90 28.86 -16.95 -12.77
C SER A 90 29.63 -15.65 -13.05
N LEU A 91 30.22 -15.50 -14.24
CA LEU A 91 30.92 -14.29 -14.65
C LEU A 91 29.97 -13.10 -14.84
N ARG A 92 28.80 -13.34 -15.45
CA ARG A 92 27.79 -12.31 -15.65
C ARG A 92 27.21 -11.85 -14.31
N LYS A 93 26.92 -12.79 -13.39
CA LYS A 93 26.51 -12.46 -12.00
C LYS A 93 27.54 -11.58 -11.31
N ALA A 94 28.83 -11.92 -11.37
CA ALA A 94 29.89 -11.13 -10.76
C ALA A 94 29.96 -9.68 -11.31
N LEU A 95 29.76 -9.49 -12.62
CA LEU A 95 29.77 -8.17 -13.24
C LEU A 95 28.53 -7.34 -12.93
N PHE A 96 27.35 -7.96 -12.87
CA PHE A 96 26.09 -7.24 -12.64
C PHE A 96 25.76 -7.02 -11.16
N THR A 97 26.30 -7.81 -10.24
CA THR A 97 26.08 -7.68 -8.79
C THR A 97 26.31 -6.26 -8.27
N PRO A 98 27.42 -5.55 -8.57
CA PRO A 98 27.62 -4.20 -8.05
C PRO A 98 26.60 -3.20 -8.65
N LEU A 99 26.21 -3.38 -9.91
CA LEU A 99 25.19 -2.55 -10.54
C LEU A 99 23.81 -2.80 -9.93
N ALA A 100 23.43 -4.06 -9.73
CA ALA A 100 22.19 -4.44 -9.08
C ALA A 100 22.14 -3.88 -7.64
N ALA A 101 23.24 -4.00 -6.89
CA ALA A 101 23.33 -3.44 -5.54
C ALA A 101 23.14 -1.92 -5.53
N ALA A 102 23.74 -1.19 -6.47
CA ALA A 102 23.58 0.25 -6.60
C ALA A 102 22.16 0.65 -7.04
N ALA A 103 21.50 -0.17 -7.87
CA ALA A 103 20.14 0.07 -8.34
C ALA A 103 19.05 -0.30 -7.31
N THR A 104 19.34 -1.19 -6.37
CA THR A 104 18.37 -1.72 -5.38
C THR A 104 17.58 -0.62 -4.66
N PRO A 105 18.18 0.47 -4.12
CA PRO A 105 17.40 1.51 -3.43
C PRO A 105 16.41 2.23 -4.36
N ALA A 106 16.81 2.49 -5.60
CA ALA A 106 15.97 3.19 -6.58
C ALA A 106 14.80 2.31 -7.04
N VAL A 107 15.05 1.03 -7.33
CA VAL A 107 14.02 0.07 -7.73
C VAL A 107 13.05 -0.19 -6.57
N PHE A 108 13.56 -0.35 -5.35
CA PHE A 108 12.72 -0.50 -4.16
C PHE A 108 11.82 0.73 -3.95
N ALA A 109 12.37 1.94 -4.00
CA ALA A 109 11.59 3.16 -3.85
C ALA A 109 10.51 3.28 -4.94
N GLY A 110 10.83 2.95 -6.18
CA GLY A 110 9.86 2.92 -7.29
C GLY A 110 8.75 1.90 -7.06
N ALA A 111 9.08 0.66 -6.71
CA ALA A 111 8.13 -0.40 -6.42
C ALA A 111 7.24 -0.04 -5.21
N TRP A 112 7.83 0.50 -4.15
CA TRP A 112 7.12 0.93 -2.96
C TRP A 112 6.14 2.08 -3.25
N LEU A 113 6.56 3.12 -3.97
CA LEU A 113 5.69 4.23 -4.39
C LEU A 113 4.55 3.73 -5.28
N PHE A 114 4.86 2.85 -6.24
CA PHE A 114 3.85 2.27 -7.12
C PHE A 114 2.79 1.50 -6.35
N ARG A 115 3.21 0.61 -5.44
CA ARG A 115 2.29 -0.17 -4.60
C ARG A 115 1.53 0.67 -3.57
N SER A 116 2.10 1.78 -3.11
CA SER A 116 1.44 2.72 -2.20
C SER A 116 0.35 3.55 -2.88
N THR A 117 0.45 3.76 -4.21
CA THR A 117 -0.51 4.58 -4.97
C THR A 117 -1.52 3.76 -5.75
N TRP A 118 -1.16 2.53 -6.15
CA TRP A 118 -2.01 1.67 -6.99
C TRP A 118 -2.54 0.47 -6.18
N PRO A 119 -3.83 0.12 -6.30
CA PRO A 119 -4.38 -1.08 -5.65
C PRO A 119 -3.85 -2.34 -6.34
N VAL A 120 -2.74 -2.87 -5.86
CA VAL A 120 -2.14 -4.10 -6.37
C VAL A 120 -2.54 -5.25 -5.45
N ARG A 121 -3.12 -6.33 -6.00
CA ARG A 121 -3.43 -7.56 -5.26
C ARG A 121 -2.18 -8.08 -4.56
N ARG A 122 -2.33 -8.45 -3.29
CA ARG A 122 -1.23 -9.07 -2.53
C ARG A 122 -0.86 -10.42 -3.12
N ARG A 123 0.43 -10.69 -3.17
CA ARG A 123 0.99 -11.96 -3.64
C ARG A 123 0.55 -13.18 -2.81
N THR A 124 0.16 -12.97 -1.56
CA THR A 124 -0.34 -14.02 -0.65
C THR A 124 -1.69 -14.62 -1.06
N ASP A 125 -2.50 -13.91 -1.85
CA ASP A 125 -3.83 -14.39 -2.24
C ASP A 125 -3.79 -15.52 -3.29
N SER A 126 -2.70 -15.62 -4.07
CA SER A 126 -2.55 -16.65 -5.10
C SER A 126 -2.17 -18.04 -4.55
N SER A 127 -1.64 -18.12 -3.33
CA SER A 127 -1.24 -19.40 -2.74
C SER A 127 -2.39 -20.17 -2.13
N THR A 128 -3.50 -19.53 -1.82
CA THR A 128 -4.66 -20.14 -1.16
C THR A 128 -5.67 -20.70 -2.17
N GLU A 129 -5.60 -20.25 -3.42
CA GLU A 129 -6.54 -20.67 -4.47
C GLU A 129 -6.17 -22.02 -5.13
N VAL A 130 -4.93 -22.47 -4.96
CA VAL A 130 -4.42 -23.73 -5.56
C VAL A 130 -4.78 -24.97 -4.73
N VAL A 131 -5.35 -24.82 -3.53
CA VAL A 131 -5.65 -25.95 -2.60
C VAL A 131 -7.17 -26.24 -2.50
N ARG A 132 -7.96 -25.70 -3.40
CA ARG A 132 -9.39 -26.05 -3.55
C ARG A 132 -9.61 -26.66 -4.92
#